data_b281905d83d9d1d3a36c2aeba656ec10
#
_entry.id   b281905d83d9d1d3a36c2aeba656ec10
#
_cell.length_a   1.000
_cell.length_b   1.000
_cell.length_c   1.000
_cell.angle_alpha   90.00
_cell.angle_beta   90.00
_cell.angle_gamma   90.00
#
_symmetry.space_group_name_H-M   'P 1'
#
loop_
_entity.id
_entity.type
_entity.pdbx_description
1 polymer ?
#
loop_
_entity_poly.entity_id
_entity_poly.type
_entity_poly.pdbx_seq_one_letter_code
_entity_poly.pdbx_strand_id
1 'polypeptide(L)'
;MTHSPADPKTATLGAVLFERAVTHPDALAFAHDAEHITYGQLHEQAGAIAAGLIRAGVRAGDRVALIMPAGLDFARGFWAVQLVGAVSIAFNPYTPAATAVRRAMRVRPTLTLYSGIDDDFAREASIADLRCLAFNDVPRVANEAPRVDVDPEDFAFFQPTSGTSGESRAVMIRHRNIMAVLRSYAAAFPIDTNDVMVSWVPPWHDLGLVRFLIGSVYYGAACHIVTPSIPTIPRWLETITKVRGTITGAPDFAYRLAARFGDPSSIDLSSVRWMTNGGEPVRRSTIEAFETRFGRRGIVCPGYGLAEATLGVTCASPDETIRVDERGNVGCGPPLPGVEVKIDGNDTGEILVRSDAVFAGYFDAEEATAETLRDGWLHTGDIGRLGADGELYILGRQRAMLKRGGAVLAPRELEEAAQNIAGVRIAAAVGISRMDASMTEEIVVAIEIDPLIEESDAIAAAVAQEVQRVLGFAPDRVIVLPPRAIPRTYNGKIRHDALRQGLEREGTS
;
A
#
# COMPACT_ATOMS: atom_id res chain seq x y z
N MET A 1 14.58 28.53 11.48
CA MET A 1 14.03 29.10 10.24
C MET A 1 13.57 27.92 9.40
N THR A 2 12.27 27.70 9.36
CA THR A 2 11.65 26.67 8.52
C THR A 2 11.81 27.12 7.06
N HIS A 3 12.81 26.57 6.35
CA HIS A 3 12.87 26.73 4.90
C HIS A 3 11.67 25.97 4.32
N SER A 4 10.70 26.74 3.84
CA SER A 4 9.70 26.19 2.91
C SER A 4 10.46 25.68 1.68
N PRO A 5 10.28 24.43 1.24
CA PRO A 5 10.86 24.00 -0.02
C PRO A 5 10.41 24.94 -1.16
N ALA A 6 11.19 25.02 -2.25
CA ALA A 6 10.87 25.77 -3.46
C ALA A 6 9.37 25.66 -3.77
N ASP A 7 8.75 26.73 -4.27
CA ASP A 7 7.29 26.85 -4.43
C ASP A 7 6.67 25.46 -4.72
N PRO A 8 5.88 24.94 -3.81
CA PRO A 8 5.45 23.54 -3.88
C PRO A 8 4.63 23.21 -5.15
N LYS A 9 4.20 24.21 -5.89
CA LYS A 9 3.50 24.05 -7.18
C LYS A 9 4.44 23.77 -8.36
N THR A 10 5.73 24.02 -8.19
CA THR A 10 6.74 23.88 -9.24
C THR A 10 7.81 22.82 -8.96
N ALA A 11 7.72 22.13 -7.82
CA ALA A 11 8.72 21.14 -7.43
C ALA A 11 8.51 19.79 -8.14
N THR A 12 9.60 19.25 -8.67
CA THR A 12 9.68 17.86 -9.18
C THR A 12 10.52 17.00 -8.25
N LEU A 13 10.44 15.68 -8.37
CA LEU A 13 11.21 14.77 -7.49
C LEU A 13 12.72 14.98 -7.65
N GLY A 14 13.20 15.16 -8.88
CA GLY A 14 14.61 15.46 -9.12
C GLY A 14 15.07 16.76 -8.45
N ALA A 15 14.25 17.82 -8.50
CA ALA A 15 14.53 19.09 -7.84
C ALA A 15 14.56 18.97 -6.31
N VAL A 16 13.65 18.18 -5.72
CA VAL A 16 13.61 17.90 -4.27
C VAL A 16 14.88 17.18 -3.81
N LEU A 17 15.33 16.15 -4.54
CA LEU A 17 16.58 15.47 -4.21
C LEU A 17 17.79 16.41 -4.33
N PHE A 18 17.87 17.20 -5.40
CA PHE A 18 18.94 18.18 -5.60
C PHE A 18 19.00 19.20 -4.47
N GLU A 19 17.87 19.78 -4.08
CA GLU A 19 17.79 20.72 -2.95
C GLU A 19 18.32 20.10 -1.66
N ARG A 20 17.94 18.85 -1.33
CA ARG A 20 18.45 18.13 -0.15
C ARG A 20 19.95 17.87 -0.21
N ALA A 21 20.45 17.46 -1.37
CA ALA A 21 21.87 17.22 -1.57
C ALA A 21 22.72 18.50 -1.41
N VAL A 22 22.17 19.67 -1.76
CA VAL A 22 22.85 20.96 -1.59
C VAL A 22 22.74 21.48 -0.16
N THR A 23 21.56 21.40 0.46
CA THR A 23 21.31 22.00 1.76
C THR A 23 21.77 21.13 2.93
N HIS A 24 21.74 19.81 2.79
CA HIS A 24 22.06 18.83 3.84
C HIS A 24 22.85 17.64 3.27
N PRO A 25 24.02 17.85 2.62
CA PRO A 25 24.74 16.80 1.87
C PRO A 25 25.15 15.62 2.76
N ASP A 26 25.51 15.88 4.01
CA ASP A 26 26.02 14.88 4.96
C ASP A 26 24.92 14.22 5.81
N ALA A 27 23.67 14.70 5.72
CA ALA A 27 22.56 14.09 6.43
C ALA A 27 22.22 12.72 5.82
N LEU A 28 21.86 11.76 6.68
CA LEU A 28 21.45 10.42 6.28
C LEU A 28 20.17 10.48 5.42
N ALA A 29 20.23 9.95 4.22
CA ALA A 29 19.05 9.77 3.38
C ALA A 29 18.45 8.38 3.61
N PHE A 30 19.23 7.33 3.35
CA PHE A 30 18.76 5.94 3.49
C PHE A 30 19.80 5.07 4.18
N ALA A 31 19.30 4.10 4.96
CA ALA A 31 20.08 3.00 5.48
C ALA A 31 19.34 1.67 5.23
N HIS A 32 20.11 0.62 4.93
CA HIS A 32 19.62 -0.75 4.78
C HIS A 32 20.69 -1.71 5.26
N ASP A 33 20.35 -2.52 6.25
CA ASP A 33 21.29 -3.42 6.92
C ASP A 33 22.49 -2.68 7.54
N ALA A 34 23.71 -2.95 7.07
CA ALA A 34 24.93 -2.28 7.50
C ALA A 34 25.32 -1.09 6.61
N GLU A 35 24.65 -0.91 5.48
CA GLU A 35 24.95 0.14 4.51
C GLU A 35 24.09 1.38 4.75
N HIS A 36 24.66 2.54 4.45
CA HIS A 36 23.95 3.81 4.50
C HIS A 36 24.44 4.76 3.41
N ILE A 37 23.60 5.73 3.07
CA ILE A 37 23.88 6.72 2.05
C ILE A 37 23.35 8.08 2.51
N THR A 38 24.17 9.15 2.38
CA THR A 38 23.75 10.52 2.65
C THR A 38 23.01 11.13 1.46
N TYR A 39 22.39 12.29 1.64
CA TYR A 39 21.73 12.99 0.52
C TYR A 39 22.69 13.38 -0.59
N GLY A 40 23.91 13.86 -0.24
CA GLY A 40 24.93 14.16 -1.21
C GLY A 40 25.37 12.94 -2.01
N GLN A 41 25.65 11.84 -1.31
CA GLN A 41 26.01 10.57 -1.94
C GLN A 41 24.88 9.99 -2.79
N LEU A 42 23.62 10.08 -2.33
CA LEU A 42 22.46 9.62 -3.11
C LEU A 42 22.35 10.36 -4.43
N HIS A 43 22.43 11.71 -4.39
CA HIS A 43 22.39 12.53 -5.58
C HIS A 43 23.55 12.24 -6.55
N GLU A 44 24.77 12.11 -6.05
CA GLU A 44 25.95 11.78 -6.84
C GLU A 44 25.80 10.40 -7.52
N GLN A 45 25.49 9.37 -6.74
CA GLN A 45 25.38 8.00 -7.25
C GLN A 45 24.18 7.83 -8.19
N ALA A 46 23.03 8.41 -7.85
CA ALA A 46 21.86 8.43 -8.73
C ALA A 46 22.16 9.22 -10.03
N GLY A 47 22.88 10.33 -9.94
CA GLY A 47 23.33 11.10 -11.10
C GLY A 47 24.23 10.31 -12.04
N ALA A 48 25.19 9.58 -11.48
CA ALA A 48 26.07 8.71 -12.27
C ALA A 48 25.30 7.58 -12.98
N ILE A 49 24.27 7.03 -12.33
CA ILE A 49 23.37 6.03 -12.92
C ILE A 49 22.52 6.69 -14.01
N ALA A 50 21.95 7.87 -13.75
CA ALA A 50 21.10 8.60 -14.67
C ALA A 50 21.84 8.89 -15.99
N ALA A 51 23.11 9.34 -15.92
CA ALA A 51 23.96 9.52 -17.09
C ALA A 51 24.17 8.19 -17.85
N GLY A 52 24.34 7.07 -17.14
CA GLY A 52 24.40 5.73 -17.75
C GLY A 52 23.09 5.33 -18.44
N LEU A 53 21.94 5.64 -17.86
CA LEU A 53 20.62 5.38 -18.46
C LEU A 53 20.44 6.19 -19.76
N ILE A 54 20.86 7.47 -19.77
CA ILE A 54 20.82 8.31 -20.97
C ILE A 54 21.70 7.71 -22.08
N ARG A 55 22.89 7.21 -21.74
CA ARG A 55 23.77 6.49 -22.70
C ARG A 55 23.14 5.19 -23.18
N ALA A 56 22.39 4.51 -22.32
CA ALA A 56 21.58 3.36 -22.71
C ALA A 56 20.33 3.73 -23.52
N GLY A 57 20.13 5.00 -23.85
CA GLY A 57 19.06 5.48 -24.72
C GLY A 57 17.77 5.89 -24.02
N VAL A 58 17.73 5.92 -22.69
CA VAL A 58 16.57 6.43 -21.94
C VAL A 58 16.50 7.95 -22.05
N ARG A 59 15.31 8.50 -22.23
CA ARG A 59 15.02 9.94 -22.35
C ARG A 59 13.92 10.35 -21.36
N ALA A 60 13.76 11.65 -21.16
CA ALA A 60 12.63 12.20 -20.41
C ALA A 60 11.29 11.70 -20.97
N GLY A 61 10.36 11.35 -20.09
CA GLY A 61 9.08 10.74 -20.45
C GLY A 61 9.11 9.26 -20.80
N ASP A 62 10.28 8.65 -20.98
CA ASP A 62 10.40 7.19 -21.18
C ASP A 62 9.99 6.43 -19.93
N ARG A 63 9.45 5.24 -20.10
CA ARG A 63 9.06 4.34 -18.99
C ARG A 63 10.19 3.38 -18.68
N VAL A 64 10.61 3.39 -17.40
CA VAL A 64 11.64 2.47 -16.88
C VAL A 64 11.02 1.58 -15.81
N ALA A 65 10.96 0.28 -16.09
CA ALA A 65 10.52 -0.71 -15.12
C ALA A 65 11.65 -1.02 -14.12
N LEU A 66 11.32 -1.10 -12.84
CA LEU A 66 12.23 -1.46 -11.75
C LEU A 66 11.77 -2.78 -11.13
N ILE A 67 12.52 -3.85 -11.33
CA ILE A 67 12.27 -5.17 -10.75
C ILE A 67 13.45 -5.52 -9.84
N MET A 68 13.44 -4.91 -8.65
CA MET A 68 14.57 -4.91 -7.74
C MET A 68 14.10 -5.08 -6.29
N PRO A 69 14.84 -5.80 -5.44
CA PRO A 69 14.56 -5.88 -4.01
C PRO A 69 14.56 -4.50 -3.34
N ALA A 70 13.82 -4.39 -2.22
CA ALA A 70 13.91 -3.21 -1.37
C ALA A 70 15.33 -3.06 -0.80
N GLY A 71 15.89 -1.86 -0.87
CA GLY A 71 17.23 -1.55 -0.40
C GLY A 71 17.83 -0.33 -1.09
N LEU A 72 19.13 -0.11 -0.88
CA LEU A 72 19.80 1.09 -1.41
C LEU A 72 19.87 1.11 -2.94
N ASP A 73 20.01 -0.04 -3.59
CA ASP A 73 20.06 -0.11 -5.05
C ASP A 73 18.71 0.26 -5.69
N PHE A 74 17.59 -0.16 -5.06
CA PHE A 74 16.28 0.32 -5.47
C PHE A 74 16.18 1.85 -5.33
N ALA A 75 16.62 2.40 -4.19
CA ALA A 75 16.61 3.85 -3.99
C ALA A 75 17.46 4.57 -5.05
N ARG A 76 18.71 4.12 -5.27
CA ARG A 76 19.60 4.69 -6.30
C ARG A 76 18.96 4.62 -7.69
N GLY A 77 18.39 3.47 -8.06
CA GLY A 77 17.75 3.26 -9.36
C GLY A 77 16.51 4.15 -9.55
N PHE A 78 15.63 4.20 -8.53
CA PHE A 78 14.45 5.05 -8.58
C PHE A 78 14.83 6.53 -8.76
N TRP A 79 15.73 7.05 -7.91
CA TRP A 79 16.14 8.45 -8.00
C TRP A 79 16.91 8.77 -9.28
N ALA A 80 17.67 7.81 -9.82
CA ALA A 80 18.31 7.97 -11.13
C ALA A 80 17.29 8.14 -12.25
N VAL A 81 16.21 7.36 -12.26
CA VAL A 81 15.11 7.50 -13.23
C VAL A 81 14.46 8.88 -13.10
N GLN A 82 14.25 9.38 -11.86
CA GLN A 82 13.71 10.73 -11.65
C GLN A 82 14.65 11.85 -12.15
N LEU A 83 15.96 11.66 -12.00
CA LEU A 83 16.96 12.63 -12.52
C LEU A 83 17.04 12.64 -14.07
N VAL A 84 16.66 11.56 -14.74
CA VAL A 84 16.50 11.53 -16.21
C VAL A 84 15.22 12.23 -16.64
N GLY A 85 14.26 12.48 -15.74
CA GLY A 85 12.90 12.89 -16.08
C GLY A 85 12.07 11.76 -16.70
N ALA A 86 12.47 10.52 -16.47
CA ALA A 86 11.76 9.34 -16.93
C ALA A 86 10.74 8.83 -15.88
N VAL A 87 9.77 8.05 -16.35
CA VAL A 87 8.68 7.49 -15.53
C VAL A 87 9.12 6.17 -14.93
N SER A 88 9.20 6.07 -13.61
CA SER A 88 9.52 4.81 -12.94
C SER A 88 8.29 3.94 -12.73
N ILE A 89 8.44 2.61 -12.86
CA ILE A 89 7.37 1.64 -12.65
C ILE A 89 7.93 0.49 -11.83
N ALA A 90 7.61 0.45 -10.54
CA ALA A 90 8.13 -0.55 -9.63
C ALA A 90 7.28 -1.82 -9.62
N PHE A 91 7.92 -2.96 -9.78
CA PHE A 91 7.27 -4.28 -9.71
C PHE A 91 7.88 -5.12 -8.60
N ASN A 92 7.08 -6.01 -8.04
CA ASN A 92 7.53 -6.97 -7.04
C ASN A 92 8.52 -7.97 -7.66
N PRO A 93 9.80 -7.98 -7.23
CA PRO A 93 10.84 -8.87 -7.76
C PRO A 93 10.64 -10.34 -7.40
N TYR A 94 9.82 -10.64 -6.40
CA TYR A 94 9.53 -12.01 -5.95
C TYR A 94 8.34 -12.64 -6.72
N THR A 95 7.86 -11.97 -7.76
CA THR A 95 6.86 -12.54 -8.67
C THR A 95 7.54 -13.52 -9.61
N PRO A 96 6.92 -14.69 -9.93
CA PRO A 96 7.49 -15.63 -10.92
C PRO A 96 7.87 -14.93 -12.22
N ALA A 97 9.04 -15.27 -12.79
CA ALA A 97 9.68 -14.59 -13.91
C ALA A 97 8.74 -14.30 -15.09
N ALA A 98 8.04 -15.31 -15.61
CA ALA A 98 7.09 -15.15 -16.71
C ALA A 98 5.93 -14.18 -16.39
N THR A 99 5.52 -14.11 -15.12
CA THR A 99 4.48 -13.17 -14.67
C THR A 99 5.03 -11.76 -14.53
N ALA A 100 6.26 -11.60 -14.03
CA ALA A 100 6.93 -10.31 -13.91
C ALA A 100 7.16 -9.70 -15.31
N VAL A 101 7.67 -10.49 -16.26
CA VAL A 101 7.85 -10.09 -17.66
C VAL A 101 6.52 -9.68 -18.31
N ARG A 102 5.47 -10.52 -18.19
CA ARG A 102 4.15 -10.19 -18.75
C ARG A 102 3.56 -8.89 -18.17
N ARG A 103 3.78 -8.62 -16.86
CA ARG A 103 3.33 -7.37 -16.23
C ARG A 103 4.14 -6.17 -16.71
N ALA A 104 5.46 -6.32 -16.82
CA ALA A 104 6.32 -5.26 -17.34
C ALA A 104 5.98 -4.90 -18.79
N MET A 105 5.74 -5.89 -19.66
CA MET A 105 5.34 -5.66 -21.05
C MET A 105 4.08 -4.81 -21.19
N ARG A 106 3.13 -4.91 -20.27
CA ARG A 106 1.87 -4.12 -20.33
C ARG A 106 2.09 -2.61 -20.25
N VAL A 107 3.16 -2.16 -19.58
CA VAL A 107 3.48 -0.73 -19.50
C VAL A 107 4.46 -0.28 -20.57
N ARG A 108 4.82 -1.18 -21.50
CA ARG A 108 5.72 -0.89 -22.65
C ARG A 108 6.96 -0.08 -22.22
N PRO A 109 7.82 -0.61 -21.32
CA PRO A 109 8.98 0.14 -20.85
C PRO A 109 10.04 0.26 -21.94
N THR A 110 10.71 1.40 -22.01
CA THR A 110 11.90 1.62 -22.86
C THR A 110 13.07 0.77 -22.36
N LEU A 111 13.13 0.56 -21.03
CA LEU A 111 14.15 -0.25 -20.37
C LEU A 111 13.57 -0.86 -19.08
N THR A 112 13.99 -2.08 -18.78
CA THR A 112 13.75 -2.72 -17.49
C THR A 112 15.07 -2.87 -16.75
N LEU A 113 15.17 -2.27 -15.57
CA LEU A 113 16.27 -2.48 -14.62
C LEU A 113 15.90 -3.62 -13.67
N TYR A 114 16.81 -4.55 -13.48
CA TYR A 114 16.60 -5.66 -12.57
C TYR A 114 17.83 -5.95 -11.71
N SER A 115 17.62 -6.46 -10.50
CA SER A 115 18.68 -6.98 -9.62
C SER A 115 18.08 -7.99 -8.63
N GLY A 116 18.94 -8.87 -8.09
CA GLY A 116 18.54 -9.79 -7.02
C GLY A 116 17.45 -10.79 -7.39
N ILE A 117 17.29 -11.07 -8.68
CA ILE A 117 16.39 -12.07 -9.24
C ILE A 117 17.20 -13.08 -10.05
N ASP A 118 16.67 -14.30 -10.19
CA ASP A 118 17.37 -15.42 -10.82
C ASP A 118 17.51 -15.25 -12.34
N ASP A 119 18.33 -16.10 -12.96
CA ASP A 119 18.60 -16.11 -14.41
C ASP A 119 17.35 -16.40 -15.24
N ASP A 120 16.30 -16.97 -14.63
CA ASP A 120 15.04 -17.25 -15.29
C ASP A 120 14.36 -15.97 -15.79
N PHE A 121 14.49 -14.85 -15.05
CA PHE A 121 13.93 -13.57 -15.49
C PHE A 121 14.59 -13.07 -16.77
N ALA A 122 15.92 -13.10 -16.85
CA ALA A 122 16.64 -12.64 -18.04
C ALA A 122 16.29 -13.49 -19.28
N ARG A 123 16.12 -14.80 -19.08
CA ARG A 123 15.67 -15.72 -20.14
C ARG A 123 14.25 -15.41 -20.62
N GLU A 124 13.28 -15.29 -19.71
CA GLU A 124 11.88 -14.96 -20.04
C GLU A 124 11.78 -13.57 -20.69
N ALA A 125 12.54 -12.59 -20.22
CA ALA A 125 12.61 -11.26 -20.80
C ALA A 125 13.15 -11.30 -22.24
N SER A 126 14.18 -12.09 -22.51
CA SER A 126 14.74 -12.27 -23.86
C SER A 126 13.74 -12.93 -24.81
N ILE A 127 12.99 -13.95 -24.34
CA ILE A 127 11.94 -14.60 -25.14
C ILE A 127 10.82 -13.61 -25.50
N ALA A 128 10.47 -12.70 -24.59
CA ALA A 128 9.42 -11.72 -24.78
C ALA A 128 9.89 -10.43 -25.50
N ASP A 129 11.14 -10.34 -25.92
CA ASP A 129 11.77 -9.13 -26.48
C ASP A 129 11.66 -7.91 -25.53
N LEU A 130 11.68 -8.15 -24.22
CA LEU A 130 11.71 -7.11 -23.21
C LEU A 130 13.14 -6.63 -22.98
N ARG A 131 13.42 -5.38 -23.33
CA ARG A 131 14.75 -4.80 -23.15
C ARG A 131 15.09 -4.66 -21.65
N CYS A 132 16.09 -5.42 -21.20
CA CYS A 132 16.53 -5.50 -19.82
C CYS A 132 18.01 -5.11 -19.67
N LEU A 133 18.34 -4.56 -18.51
CA LEU A 133 19.71 -4.30 -18.10
C LEU A 133 19.85 -4.63 -16.61
N ALA A 134 20.82 -5.43 -16.25
CA ALA A 134 21.12 -5.66 -14.84
C ALA A 134 21.59 -4.33 -14.21
N PHE A 135 21.11 -4.05 -13.00
CA PHE A 135 21.40 -2.78 -12.34
C PHE A 135 22.91 -2.51 -12.19
N ASN A 136 23.69 -3.56 -11.94
CA ASN A 136 25.14 -3.46 -11.82
C ASN A 136 25.85 -3.20 -13.16
N ASP A 137 25.22 -3.53 -14.29
CA ASP A 137 25.76 -3.32 -15.64
C ASP A 137 25.43 -1.93 -16.19
N VAL A 138 24.61 -1.14 -15.49
CA VAL A 138 24.38 0.26 -15.86
C VAL A 138 25.70 1.02 -15.74
N PRO A 139 26.20 1.65 -16.83
CA PRO A 139 27.43 2.44 -16.77
C PRO A 139 27.34 3.54 -15.70
N ARG A 140 28.35 3.66 -14.86
CA ARG A 140 28.44 4.74 -13.86
C ARG A 140 29.32 5.85 -14.45
N VAL A 141 28.75 7.04 -14.63
CA VAL A 141 29.46 8.18 -15.21
C VAL A 141 29.61 9.24 -14.14
N ALA A 142 30.78 9.32 -13.55
CA ALA A 142 31.07 10.26 -12.47
C ALA A 142 30.94 11.72 -12.94
N ASN A 143 30.44 12.58 -12.04
CA ASN A 143 30.33 14.05 -12.23
C ASN A 143 29.41 14.52 -13.38
N GLU A 144 28.54 13.65 -13.88
CA GLU A 144 27.59 14.00 -14.96
C GLU A 144 26.13 13.81 -14.52
N ALA A 145 25.72 14.35 -13.38
CA ALA A 145 24.28 14.38 -13.07
C ALA A 145 23.56 15.20 -14.17
N PRO A 146 22.62 14.59 -14.91
CA PRO A 146 21.98 15.29 -16.01
C PRO A 146 21.11 16.43 -15.48
N ARG A 147 21.14 17.57 -16.18
CA ARG A 147 20.18 18.64 -15.99
C ARG A 147 19.07 18.45 -16.99
N VAL A 148 17.98 17.89 -16.58
CA VAL A 148 16.78 17.70 -17.40
C VAL A 148 15.70 18.64 -16.88
N ASP A 149 15.10 19.38 -17.77
CA ASP A 149 13.95 20.21 -17.46
C ASP A 149 12.72 19.30 -17.37
N VAL A 150 12.08 19.24 -16.21
CA VAL A 150 10.95 18.39 -15.90
C VAL A 150 9.82 19.27 -15.38
N ASP A 151 8.65 19.18 -16.01
CA ASP A 151 7.46 19.90 -15.58
C ASP A 151 6.74 19.17 -14.43
N PRO A 152 6.18 19.86 -13.43
CA PRO A 152 5.30 19.24 -12.43
C PRO A 152 4.13 18.44 -13.01
N GLU A 153 3.70 18.74 -14.23
CA GLU A 153 2.68 18.01 -14.97
C GLU A 153 3.21 16.74 -15.66
N ASP A 154 4.52 16.55 -15.74
CA ASP A 154 5.10 15.31 -16.24
C ASP A 154 4.82 14.14 -15.29
N PHE A 155 4.80 12.93 -15.85
CA PHE A 155 4.62 11.72 -15.06
C PHE A 155 5.89 11.35 -14.30
N ALA A 156 5.78 11.18 -13.00
CA ALA A 156 6.87 10.75 -12.12
C ALA A 156 6.97 9.22 -12.06
N PHE A 157 5.84 8.56 -11.84
CA PHE A 157 5.79 7.10 -11.80
C PHE A 157 4.40 6.57 -12.19
N PHE A 158 4.37 5.31 -12.58
CA PHE A 158 3.12 4.55 -12.67
C PHE A 158 3.09 3.52 -11.55
N GLN A 159 1.96 3.46 -10.82
CA GLN A 159 1.76 2.47 -9.76
C GLN A 159 0.93 1.30 -10.29
N PRO A 160 1.53 0.09 -10.45
CA PRO A 160 0.75 -1.09 -10.78
C PRO A 160 -0.18 -1.46 -9.60
N THR A 161 -1.45 -1.64 -9.87
CA THR A 161 -2.43 -2.11 -8.89
C THR A 161 -2.78 -3.58 -9.12
N SER A 162 -3.04 -4.32 -8.06
CA SER A 162 -3.59 -5.67 -8.15
C SER A 162 -5.10 -5.58 -8.40
N GLY A 163 -5.52 -5.29 -9.62
CA GLY A 163 -6.95 -5.23 -9.95
C GLY A 163 -7.70 -6.48 -9.48
N THR A 164 -8.87 -6.28 -8.86
CA THR A 164 -9.76 -7.37 -8.40
C THR A 164 -10.25 -8.24 -9.56
N SER A 165 -10.29 -7.70 -10.78
CA SER A 165 -10.63 -8.43 -12.02
C SER A 165 -9.52 -9.32 -12.59
N GLY A 166 -8.38 -9.44 -11.90
CA GLY A 166 -7.21 -10.20 -12.39
C GLY A 166 -6.31 -9.44 -13.36
N GLU A 167 -6.70 -8.28 -13.85
CA GLU A 167 -5.91 -7.40 -14.68
C GLU A 167 -5.31 -6.25 -13.86
N SER A 168 -3.98 -6.23 -13.76
CA SER A 168 -3.26 -5.12 -13.12
C SER A 168 -3.34 -3.89 -14.03
N ARG A 169 -3.85 -2.77 -13.50
CA ARG A 169 -3.83 -1.46 -14.14
C ARG A 169 -2.64 -0.65 -13.63
N ALA A 170 -2.11 0.24 -14.45
CA ALA A 170 -1.04 1.15 -14.05
C ALA A 170 -1.63 2.55 -13.83
N VAL A 171 -1.63 3.00 -12.60
CA VAL A 171 -2.11 4.33 -12.16
C VAL A 171 -1.04 5.36 -12.49
N MET A 172 -1.36 6.36 -13.31
CA MET A 172 -0.43 7.38 -13.79
C MET A 172 -0.36 8.56 -12.81
N ILE A 173 0.80 8.75 -12.18
CA ILE A 173 1.02 9.78 -11.16
C ILE A 173 2.01 10.83 -11.67
N ARG A 174 1.59 12.10 -11.57
CA ARG A 174 2.42 13.26 -11.91
C ARG A 174 3.23 13.74 -10.71
N HIS A 175 4.29 14.49 -10.94
CA HIS A 175 5.06 15.11 -9.86
C HIS A 175 4.18 15.96 -8.95
N ARG A 176 3.29 16.79 -9.49
CA ARG A 176 2.37 17.63 -8.70
C ARG A 176 1.45 16.83 -7.77
N ASN A 177 1.00 15.63 -8.19
CA ASN A 177 0.14 14.79 -7.36
C ASN A 177 0.88 14.34 -6.09
N ILE A 178 2.17 13.98 -6.25
CA ILE A 178 3.03 13.57 -5.14
C ILE A 178 3.25 14.76 -4.19
N MET A 179 3.58 15.93 -4.74
CA MET A 179 3.76 17.14 -3.93
C MET A 179 2.49 17.51 -3.17
N ALA A 180 1.31 17.33 -3.78
CA ALA A 180 0.03 17.61 -3.12
C ALA A 180 -0.19 16.68 -1.91
N VAL A 181 -0.05 15.36 -2.05
CA VAL A 181 -0.27 14.44 -0.93
C VAL A 181 0.77 14.61 0.17
N LEU A 182 2.03 14.88 -0.15
CA LEU A 182 3.08 15.10 0.86
C LEU A 182 2.84 16.41 1.64
N ARG A 183 2.37 17.47 0.98
CA ARG A 183 1.93 18.70 1.67
C ARG A 183 0.74 18.45 2.59
N SER A 184 -0.25 17.68 2.14
CA SER A 184 -1.41 17.31 2.94
C SER A 184 -0.98 16.62 4.24
N TYR A 185 -0.04 15.68 4.16
CA TYR A 185 0.52 15.04 5.35
C TYR A 185 1.32 16.01 6.23
N ALA A 186 2.17 16.87 5.64
CA ALA A 186 2.92 17.86 6.42
C ALA A 186 2.02 18.87 7.13
N ALA A 187 0.88 19.21 6.54
CA ALA A 187 -0.10 20.12 7.15
C ALA A 187 -0.91 19.44 8.29
N ALA A 188 -1.14 18.12 8.19
CA ALA A 188 -1.82 17.36 9.23
C ALA A 188 -0.87 16.96 10.37
N PHE A 189 0.37 16.61 10.04
CA PHE A 189 1.34 16.05 10.99
C PHE A 189 2.69 16.76 10.81
N PRO A 190 3.24 17.38 11.85
CA PRO A 190 4.56 18.01 11.77
C PRO A 190 5.63 16.93 11.54
N ILE A 191 6.20 16.93 10.34
CA ILE A 191 7.30 16.05 9.92
C ILE A 191 8.47 16.94 9.52
N ASP A 192 9.66 16.69 10.06
CA ASP A 192 10.84 17.48 9.78
C ASP A 192 12.13 16.66 9.68
N THR A 193 13.26 17.35 9.58
CA THR A 193 14.59 16.74 9.42
C THR A 193 15.10 15.96 10.64
N ASN A 194 14.44 16.08 11.80
CA ASN A 194 14.77 15.32 13.01
C ASN A 194 14.05 13.97 13.04
N ASP A 195 13.09 13.75 12.13
CA ASP A 195 12.39 12.49 12.07
C ASP A 195 13.25 11.38 11.49
N VAL A 196 13.07 10.19 12.07
CA VAL A 196 13.68 8.94 11.61
C VAL A 196 12.56 8.01 11.18
N MET A 197 12.45 7.81 9.88
CA MET A 197 11.48 6.90 9.30
C MET A 197 12.02 5.47 9.26
N VAL A 198 11.19 4.49 9.59
CA VAL A 198 11.51 3.07 9.45
C VAL A 198 10.48 2.42 8.53
N SER A 199 10.91 1.99 7.36
CA SER A 199 10.05 1.38 6.34
C SER A 199 10.26 -0.13 6.28
N TRP A 200 9.20 -0.89 6.59
CA TRP A 200 9.11 -2.32 6.32
C TRP A 200 8.22 -2.62 5.10
N VAL A 201 7.54 -1.59 4.58
CA VAL A 201 6.63 -1.74 3.43
C VAL A 201 7.41 -1.74 2.11
N PRO A 202 7.01 -2.59 1.15
CA PRO A 202 7.70 -2.70 -0.13
C PRO A 202 7.68 -1.39 -0.94
N PRO A 203 8.79 -0.98 -1.58
CA PRO A 203 8.82 0.22 -2.42
C PRO A 203 8.11 0.07 -3.77
N TRP A 204 7.63 -1.12 -4.13
CA TRP A 204 6.73 -1.34 -5.26
C TRP A 204 5.24 -1.21 -4.89
N HIS A 205 4.95 -0.77 -3.67
CA HIS A 205 3.64 -0.39 -3.18
C HIS A 205 3.62 1.11 -2.86
N ASP A 206 2.50 1.80 -3.10
CA ASP A 206 2.34 3.24 -2.88
C ASP A 206 2.77 3.69 -1.48
N LEU A 207 2.37 2.97 -0.43
CA LEU A 207 2.77 3.28 0.94
C LEU A 207 4.31 3.25 1.11
N GLY A 208 5.00 2.26 0.57
CA GLY A 208 6.46 2.17 0.62
C GLY A 208 7.15 3.21 -0.27
N LEU A 209 6.62 3.41 -1.47
CA LEU A 209 7.19 4.33 -2.45
C LEU A 209 6.97 5.80 -2.04
N VAL A 210 5.71 6.20 -1.89
CA VAL A 210 5.36 7.62 -1.69
C VAL A 210 5.65 8.06 -0.25
N ARG A 211 5.21 7.27 0.74
CA ARG A 211 5.35 7.66 2.14
C ARG A 211 6.79 7.65 2.63
N PHE A 212 7.54 6.57 2.31
CA PHE A 212 8.86 6.35 2.88
C PHE A 212 9.99 6.72 1.91
N LEU A 213 10.03 6.16 0.69
CA LEU A 213 11.14 6.42 -0.22
C LEU A 213 11.14 7.87 -0.72
N ILE A 214 9.99 8.40 -1.11
CA ILE A 214 9.87 9.78 -1.62
C ILE A 214 9.69 10.75 -0.46
N GLY A 215 8.78 10.45 0.47
CA GLY A 215 8.44 11.33 1.57
C GLY A 215 9.62 11.65 2.48
N SER A 216 10.48 10.67 2.79
CA SER A 216 11.69 10.94 3.59
C SER A 216 12.58 12.00 2.93
N VAL A 217 12.80 11.92 1.62
CA VAL A 217 13.59 12.92 0.91
C VAL A 217 12.85 14.26 0.87
N TYR A 218 11.54 14.27 0.65
CA TYR A 218 10.75 15.50 0.67
C TYR A 218 10.83 16.23 2.02
N TYR A 219 10.71 15.51 3.14
CA TYR A 219 10.79 16.11 4.47
C TYR A 219 12.23 16.33 4.97
N GLY A 220 13.22 15.71 4.33
CA GLY A 220 14.61 15.72 4.77
C GLY A 220 14.88 14.77 5.93
N ALA A 221 14.00 13.80 6.18
CA ALA A 221 14.10 12.82 7.24
C ALA A 221 14.97 11.62 6.84
N ALA A 222 15.70 11.02 7.78
CA ALA A 222 16.39 9.75 7.55
C ALA A 222 15.38 8.61 7.35
N CYS A 223 15.67 7.66 6.45
CA CYS A 223 14.83 6.48 6.27
C CYS A 223 15.63 5.18 6.36
N HIS A 224 15.28 4.34 7.32
CA HIS A 224 15.81 2.98 7.47
C HIS A 224 14.89 1.99 6.77
N ILE A 225 15.41 1.34 5.73
CA ILE A 225 14.68 0.33 4.96
C ILE A 225 14.90 -1.03 5.60
N VAL A 226 13.83 -1.75 5.90
CA VAL A 226 13.86 -3.14 6.34
C VAL A 226 13.29 -4.00 5.22
N THR A 227 13.98 -5.05 4.83
CA THR A 227 13.52 -5.97 3.78
C THR A 227 12.10 -6.48 4.08
N PRO A 228 11.10 -6.22 3.21
CA PRO A 228 9.71 -6.54 3.50
C PRO A 228 9.43 -8.03 3.32
N SER A 229 9.26 -8.74 4.42
CA SER A 229 8.81 -10.13 4.44
C SER A 229 8.22 -10.49 5.81
N ILE A 230 7.36 -11.50 5.88
CA ILE A 230 6.75 -11.90 7.16
C ILE A 230 7.81 -12.27 8.21
N PRO A 231 8.87 -13.03 7.90
CA PRO A 231 9.92 -13.34 8.87
C PRO A 231 10.70 -12.12 9.41
N THR A 232 10.66 -10.99 8.71
CA THR A 232 11.38 -9.78 9.13
C THR A 232 10.54 -8.79 9.95
N ILE A 233 9.31 -9.13 10.29
CA ILE A 233 8.45 -8.30 11.18
C ILE A 233 9.13 -8.01 12.52
N PRO A 234 9.75 -8.97 13.23
CA PRO A 234 10.50 -8.66 14.46
C PRO A 234 11.63 -7.66 14.22
N ARG A 235 12.38 -7.81 13.12
CA ARG A 235 13.46 -6.91 12.74
C ARG A 235 12.97 -5.48 12.46
N TRP A 236 11.75 -5.32 11.94
CA TRP A 236 11.14 -4.00 11.77
C TRP A 236 11.03 -3.27 13.12
N LEU A 237 10.51 -3.93 14.17
CA LEU A 237 10.39 -3.36 15.52
C LEU A 237 11.76 -3.15 16.19
N GLU A 238 12.68 -4.10 16.04
CA GLU A 238 14.05 -4.00 16.52
C GLU A 238 14.78 -2.81 15.88
N THR A 239 14.55 -2.58 14.57
CA THR A 239 15.12 -1.43 13.88
C THR A 239 14.58 -0.12 14.45
N ILE A 240 13.26 -0.02 14.69
CA ILE A 240 12.64 1.16 15.33
C ILE A 240 13.34 1.45 16.68
N THR A 241 13.50 0.42 17.50
CA THR A 241 14.18 0.52 18.80
C THR A 241 15.61 1.02 18.63
N LYS A 242 16.39 0.36 17.76
CA LYS A 242 17.82 0.62 17.55
C LYS A 242 18.10 2.04 17.08
N VAL A 243 17.32 2.53 16.12
CA VAL A 243 17.56 3.84 15.49
C VAL A 243 16.72 4.95 16.11
N ARG A 244 15.94 4.63 17.17
CA ARG A 244 14.96 5.53 17.77
C ARG A 244 14.00 6.10 16.72
N GLY A 245 13.43 5.21 15.90
CA GLY A 245 12.50 5.55 14.83
C GLY A 245 11.30 6.34 15.34
N THR A 246 10.93 7.40 14.64
CA THR A 246 9.83 8.29 15.03
C THR A 246 8.56 8.06 14.22
N ILE A 247 8.70 7.65 12.96
CA ILE A 247 7.60 7.45 12.01
C ILE A 247 7.77 6.10 11.33
N THR A 248 6.69 5.34 11.30
CA THR A 248 6.63 4.08 10.56
C THR A 248 5.20 3.80 10.09
N GLY A 249 4.98 2.67 9.43
CA GLY A 249 3.65 2.24 9.02
C GLY A 249 3.68 0.86 8.39
N ALA A 250 2.55 0.20 8.47
CA ALA A 250 2.37 -1.13 7.91
C ALA A 250 0.87 -1.42 7.68
N PRO A 251 0.50 -2.45 6.93
CA PRO A 251 -0.86 -2.96 6.89
C PRO A 251 -1.22 -3.70 8.19
N ASP A 252 -2.53 -3.83 8.45
CA ASP A 252 -3.09 -4.40 9.69
C ASP A 252 -2.52 -5.78 10.06
N PHE A 253 -2.32 -6.65 9.07
CA PHE A 253 -1.77 -7.97 9.31
C PHE A 253 -0.38 -7.95 9.95
N ALA A 254 0.45 -6.95 9.63
CA ALA A 254 1.79 -6.83 10.19
C ALA A 254 1.74 -6.48 11.69
N TYR A 255 0.85 -5.57 12.08
CA TYR A 255 0.61 -5.25 13.49
C TYR A 255 0.09 -6.46 14.26
N ARG A 256 -0.84 -7.22 13.67
CA ARG A 256 -1.38 -8.45 14.27
C ARG A 256 -0.30 -9.51 14.48
N LEU A 257 0.57 -9.71 13.48
CA LEU A 257 1.69 -10.66 13.59
C LEU A 257 2.74 -10.16 14.58
N ALA A 258 3.03 -8.87 14.60
CA ALA A 258 3.93 -8.25 15.57
C ALA A 258 3.41 -8.43 17.01
N ALA A 259 2.13 -8.20 17.25
CA ALA A 259 1.49 -8.42 18.56
C ALA A 259 1.57 -9.90 18.99
N ARG A 260 1.47 -10.82 18.04
CA ARG A 260 1.50 -12.26 18.33
C ARG A 260 2.90 -12.82 18.58
N PHE A 261 3.90 -12.38 17.80
CA PHE A 261 5.23 -12.98 17.75
C PHE A 261 6.35 -12.07 18.24
N GLY A 262 6.10 -10.77 18.40
CA GLY A 262 7.12 -9.82 18.87
C GLY A 262 7.46 -10.04 20.35
N ASP A 263 8.74 -9.90 20.68
CA ASP A 263 9.21 -9.93 22.08
C ASP A 263 9.16 -8.52 22.68
N PRO A 264 8.22 -8.22 23.61
CA PRO A 264 8.10 -6.89 24.19
C PRO A 264 9.28 -6.51 25.08
N SER A 265 10.10 -7.48 25.53
CA SER A 265 11.24 -7.19 26.39
C SER A 265 12.41 -6.54 25.64
N SER A 266 12.47 -6.71 24.33
CA SER A 266 13.52 -6.18 23.45
C SER A 266 13.09 -4.96 22.63
N ILE A 267 11.81 -4.57 22.69
CA ILE A 267 11.24 -3.52 21.84
C ILE A 267 10.89 -2.28 22.68
N ASP A 268 11.50 -1.15 22.31
CA ASP A 268 11.18 0.19 22.83
C ASP A 268 10.57 1.07 21.73
N LEU A 269 9.29 1.39 21.88
CA LEU A 269 8.55 2.27 21.00
C LEU A 269 8.40 3.70 21.55
N SER A 270 9.16 4.09 22.59
CA SER A 270 9.05 5.39 23.25
C SER A 270 9.35 6.57 22.32
N SER A 271 10.19 6.37 21.31
CA SER A 271 10.52 7.40 20.31
C SER A 271 9.46 7.56 19.23
N VAL A 272 8.58 6.57 19.07
CA VAL A 272 7.58 6.58 17.99
C VAL A 272 6.52 7.64 18.28
N ARG A 273 6.32 8.50 17.30
CA ARG A 273 5.27 9.54 17.29
C ARG A 273 4.07 9.11 16.45
N TRP A 274 4.29 8.30 15.42
CA TRP A 274 3.24 7.96 14.46
C TRP A 274 3.52 6.62 13.76
N MET A 275 2.54 5.71 13.84
CA MET A 275 2.52 4.43 13.12
C MET A 275 1.26 4.33 12.26
N THR A 276 1.37 4.55 10.94
CA THR A 276 0.22 4.43 10.06
C THR A 276 -0.20 2.96 9.92
N ASN A 277 -1.50 2.68 10.12
CA ASN A 277 -2.11 1.38 9.81
C ASN A 277 -3.11 1.57 8.66
N GLY A 278 -2.81 1.03 7.48
CA GLY A 278 -3.65 1.21 6.30
C GLY A 278 -3.29 0.30 5.14
N GLY A 279 -3.96 0.52 4.02
CA GLY A 279 -3.79 -0.31 2.82
C GLY A 279 -4.61 -1.61 2.84
N GLU A 280 -5.21 -1.97 3.97
CA GLU A 280 -6.23 -3.00 4.14
C GLU A 280 -7.17 -2.61 5.29
N PRO A 281 -8.30 -3.30 5.51
CA PRO A 281 -9.20 -3.00 6.60
C PRO A 281 -8.52 -3.07 7.97
N VAL A 282 -8.57 -1.98 8.71
CA VAL A 282 -7.98 -1.87 10.06
C VAL A 282 -8.94 -2.44 11.10
N ARG A 283 -8.44 -3.27 12.02
CA ARG A 283 -9.22 -3.89 13.09
C ARG A 283 -8.89 -3.29 14.44
N ARG A 284 -9.94 -3.00 15.21
CA ARG A 284 -9.80 -2.55 16.61
C ARG A 284 -8.98 -3.53 17.44
N SER A 285 -9.30 -4.83 17.34
CA SER A 285 -8.60 -5.90 18.07
C SER A 285 -7.10 -5.98 17.74
N THR A 286 -6.72 -5.69 16.50
CA THR A 286 -5.31 -5.64 16.10
C THR A 286 -4.58 -4.51 16.83
N ILE A 287 -5.15 -3.31 16.84
CA ILE A 287 -4.55 -2.14 17.49
C ILE A 287 -4.44 -2.36 19.00
N GLU A 288 -5.54 -2.78 19.64
CA GLU A 288 -5.57 -3.05 21.08
C GLU A 288 -4.55 -4.12 21.49
N ALA A 289 -4.43 -5.21 20.71
CA ALA A 289 -3.46 -6.26 20.97
C ALA A 289 -2.00 -5.76 20.82
N PHE A 290 -1.72 -4.97 19.78
CA PHE A 290 -0.40 -4.39 19.54
C PHE A 290 -0.02 -3.41 20.65
N GLU A 291 -0.88 -2.47 20.97
CA GLU A 291 -0.63 -1.45 22.00
C GLU A 291 -0.50 -2.07 23.41
N THR A 292 -1.31 -3.09 23.70
CA THR A 292 -1.19 -3.83 24.95
C THR A 292 0.11 -4.60 25.03
N ARG A 293 0.51 -5.25 23.92
CA ARG A 293 1.75 -6.04 23.85
C ARG A 293 3.00 -5.21 24.11
N PHE A 294 3.07 -4.01 23.52
CA PHE A 294 4.26 -3.16 23.58
C PHE A 294 4.13 -1.98 24.57
N GLY A 295 3.01 -1.88 25.28
CA GLY A 295 2.82 -0.86 26.34
C GLY A 295 2.75 0.57 25.85
N ARG A 296 2.50 0.82 24.57
CA ARG A 296 2.46 2.17 23.97
C ARG A 296 1.12 2.39 23.25
N ARG A 297 0.29 3.29 23.77
CA ARG A 297 -1.06 3.58 23.27
C ARG A 297 -1.09 4.84 22.41
N GLY A 298 -2.07 4.90 21.49
CA GLY A 298 -2.36 6.09 20.68
C GLY A 298 -1.36 6.37 19.57
N ILE A 299 -0.42 5.47 19.29
CA ILE A 299 0.57 5.65 18.22
C ILE A 299 0.17 4.99 16.90
N VAL A 300 -0.74 4.01 16.95
CA VAL A 300 -1.22 3.32 15.75
C VAL A 300 -2.40 4.09 15.18
N CYS A 301 -2.18 4.75 14.05
CA CYS A 301 -3.12 5.66 13.41
C CYS A 301 -3.74 4.99 12.18
N PRO A 302 -5.02 4.60 12.25
CA PRO A 302 -5.75 4.15 11.07
C PRO A 302 -5.75 5.18 9.97
N GLY A 303 -5.60 4.76 8.72
CA GLY A 303 -5.65 5.63 7.56
C GLY A 303 -6.24 4.93 6.35
N TYR A 304 -6.91 5.71 5.51
CA TYR A 304 -7.44 5.25 4.24
C TYR A 304 -6.78 5.96 3.08
N GLY A 305 -6.52 5.21 2.03
CA GLY A 305 -5.97 5.71 0.79
C GLY A 305 -5.88 4.65 -0.29
N LEU A 306 -5.59 5.10 -1.49
CA LEU A 306 -5.49 4.26 -2.69
C LEU A 306 -4.51 4.89 -3.67
N ALA A 307 -3.99 4.06 -4.58
CA ALA A 307 -3.02 4.51 -5.59
C ALA A 307 -3.57 5.63 -6.47
N GLU A 308 -4.88 5.60 -6.76
CA GLU A 308 -5.59 6.61 -7.57
C GLU A 308 -5.68 7.99 -6.86
N ALA A 309 -5.49 8.04 -5.55
CA ALA A 309 -5.29 9.28 -4.79
C ALA A 309 -3.81 9.50 -4.43
N THR A 310 -2.89 8.90 -5.18
CA THR A 310 -1.44 8.88 -5.00
C THR A 310 -1.01 8.11 -3.74
N LEU A 311 -1.70 8.29 -2.61
CA LEU A 311 -1.47 7.57 -1.35
C LEU A 311 -2.65 7.75 -0.40
N GLY A 312 -2.69 8.83 0.38
CA GLY A 312 -3.61 9.01 1.49
C GLY A 312 -4.75 9.96 1.21
N VAL A 313 -5.92 9.59 1.71
CA VAL A 313 -7.16 10.39 1.69
C VAL A 313 -7.51 10.87 3.10
N THR A 314 -7.47 9.96 4.07
CA THR A 314 -7.71 10.26 5.49
C THR A 314 -6.66 9.63 6.37
N CYS A 315 -6.47 10.15 7.58
CA CYS A 315 -5.62 9.54 8.59
C CYS A 315 -6.03 10.02 9.99
N ALA A 316 -6.14 9.10 10.95
CA ALA A 316 -6.35 9.44 12.34
C ALA A 316 -5.08 10.09 12.94
N SER A 317 -5.27 10.98 13.89
CA SER A 317 -4.17 11.63 14.59
C SER A 317 -3.56 10.72 15.65
N PRO A 318 -2.24 10.79 15.88
CA PRO A 318 -1.63 10.14 17.04
C PRO A 318 -2.14 10.76 18.36
N ASP A 319 -2.02 9.95 19.42
CA ASP A 319 -2.46 10.27 20.80
C ASP A 319 -3.98 10.45 20.97
N GLU A 320 -4.77 10.20 19.92
CA GLU A 320 -6.22 10.16 20.00
C GLU A 320 -6.74 8.73 20.25
N THR A 321 -7.90 8.65 20.92
CA THR A 321 -8.61 7.38 21.07
C THR A 321 -9.18 6.94 19.74
N ILE A 322 -8.95 5.67 19.37
CA ILE A 322 -9.52 5.09 18.16
C ILE A 322 -11.03 5.17 18.21
N ARG A 323 -11.60 5.77 17.17
CA ARG A 323 -13.05 5.85 17.01
C ARG A 323 -13.58 4.59 16.38
N VAL A 324 -14.70 4.12 16.89
CA VAL A 324 -15.36 2.90 16.41
C VAL A 324 -16.85 3.21 16.30
N ASP A 325 -17.44 2.83 15.19
CA ASP A 325 -18.87 3.01 14.99
C ASP A 325 -19.71 1.95 15.74
N GLU A 326 -21.04 2.09 15.69
CA GLU A 326 -21.97 1.16 16.35
C GLU A 326 -21.88 -0.27 15.83
N ARG A 327 -21.32 -0.48 14.63
CA ARG A 327 -21.12 -1.77 13.99
C ARG A 327 -19.71 -2.35 14.21
N GLY A 328 -18.86 -1.64 14.94
CA GLY A 328 -17.48 -2.06 15.21
C GLY A 328 -16.45 -1.65 14.16
N ASN A 329 -16.83 -0.87 13.13
CA ASN A 329 -15.87 -0.39 12.14
C ASN A 329 -14.96 0.67 12.74
N VAL A 330 -13.66 0.55 12.47
CA VAL A 330 -12.65 1.51 12.91
C VAL A 330 -12.66 2.73 11.99
N GLY A 331 -12.71 3.92 12.59
CA GLY A 331 -12.54 5.18 11.89
C GLY A 331 -11.13 5.32 11.33
N CYS A 332 -11.02 5.83 10.11
CA CYS A 332 -9.75 6.04 9.41
C CYS A 332 -9.31 7.51 9.42
N GLY A 333 -9.80 8.28 10.37
CA GLY A 333 -9.52 9.70 10.51
C GLY A 333 -10.34 10.61 9.58
N PRO A 334 -10.25 11.92 9.81
CA PRO A 334 -10.82 12.92 8.92
C PRO A 334 -10.02 13.02 7.61
N PRO A 335 -10.60 13.64 6.56
CA PRO A 335 -9.87 13.97 5.34
C PRO A 335 -8.60 14.79 5.63
N LEU A 336 -7.51 14.42 4.96
CA LEU A 336 -6.27 15.18 5.03
C LEU A 336 -6.48 16.61 4.48
N PRO A 337 -5.74 17.61 4.94
CA PRO A 337 -5.81 18.97 4.43
C PRO A 337 -5.69 19.03 2.89
N GLY A 338 -6.63 19.70 2.23
CA GLY A 338 -6.70 19.78 0.76
C GLY A 338 -7.35 18.57 0.09
N VAL A 339 -7.91 17.65 0.86
CA VAL A 339 -8.69 16.51 0.36
C VAL A 339 -10.16 16.71 0.71
N GLU A 340 -11.02 16.61 -0.28
CA GLU A 340 -12.47 16.60 -0.09
C GLU A 340 -12.97 15.16 -0.23
N VAL A 341 -13.83 14.74 0.71
CA VAL A 341 -14.49 13.43 0.71
C VAL A 341 -16.00 13.63 0.73
N LYS A 342 -16.67 12.89 -0.12
CA LYS A 342 -18.13 12.87 -0.20
C LYS A 342 -18.61 11.42 -0.26
N ILE A 343 -19.76 11.14 0.33
CA ILE A 343 -20.44 9.85 0.21
C ILE A 343 -21.55 9.98 -0.83
N ASP A 344 -21.52 9.14 -1.85
CA ASP A 344 -22.58 9.08 -2.87
C ASP A 344 -23.71 8.18 -2.36
N GLY A 345 -24.60 8.77 -1.57
CA GLY A 345 -25.68 8.11 -0.84
C GLY A 345 -26.17 8.96 0.32
N ASN A 346 -27.23 8.53 1.00
CA ASN A 346 -27.79 9.29 2.12
C ASN A 346 -26.93 9.17 3.40
N ASP A 347 -26.62 7.96 3.85
CA ASP A 347 -25.84 7.69 5.05
C ASP A 347 -24.61 6.84 4.71
N THR A 348 -24.78 5.89 3.81
CA THR A 348 -23.77 4.97 3.33
C THR A 348 -23.80 4.97 1.80
N GLY A 349 -22.62 5.01 1.17
CA GLY A 349 -22.51 5.01 -0.28
C GLY A 349 -21.07 4.91 -0.76
N GLU A 350 -20.85 5.09 -2.05
CA GLU A 350 -19.51 5.13 -2.62
C GLU A 350 -18.75 6.34 -2.07
N ILE A 351 -17.50 6.12 -1.69
CA ILE A 351 -16.58 7.18 -1.27
C ILE A 351 -16.08 7.88 -2.52
N LEU A 352 -16.36 9.18 -2.63
CA LEU A 352 -15.86 10.06 -3.68
C LEU A 352 -14.77 10.96 -3.13
N VAL A 353 -13.68 11.12 -3.88
CA VAL A 353 -12.52 11.93 -3.47
C VAL A 353 -12.23 13.01 -4.51
N ARG A 354 -11.94 14.23 -4.04
CA ARG A 354 -11.43 15.33 -4.85
C ARG A 354 -10.20 15.94 -4.19
N SER A 355 -9.08 16.00 -4.93
CA SER A 355 -7.81 16.54 -4.45
C SER A 355 -6.83 16.73 -5.61
N ASP A 356 -5.86 17.61 -5.45
CA ASP A 356 -4.72 17.73 -6.37
C ASP A 356 -3.84 16.47 -6.40
N ALA A 357 -3.98 15.57 -5.42
CA ALA A 357 -3.29 14.29 -5.35
C ALA A 357 -3.96 13.20 -6.21
N VAL A 358 -5.14 13.43 -6.78
CA VAL A 358 -5.83 12.46 -7.64
C VAL A 358 -5.05 12.25 -8.93
N PHE A 359 -4.92 11.01 -9.34
CA PHE A 359 -4.14 10.53 -10.49
C PHE A 359 -4.63 11.12 -11.83
N ALA A 360 -3.79 10.98 -12.87
CA ALA A 360 -4.13 11.46 -14.21
C ALA A 360 -5.01 10.48 -15.02
N GLY A 361 -5.13 9.24 -14.56
CA GLY A 361 -5.83 8.16 -15.23
C GLY A 361 -5.03 6.87 -15.24
N TYR A 362 -5.57 5.82 -15.86
CA TYR A 362 -4.90 4.54 -16.05
C TYR A 362 -4.19 4.50 -17.39
N PHE A 363 -2.97 4.00 -17.41
CA PHE A 363 -2.20 3.83 -18.63
C PHE A 363 -2.89 2.85 -19.58
N ASP A 364 -3.11 3.28 -20.83
CA ASP A 364 -3.72 2.48 -21.90
C ASP A 364 -5.11 1.92 -21.53
N ALA A 365 -5.91 2.70 -20.76
CA ALA A 365 -7.24 2.30 -20.29
C ALA A 365 -8.17 3.51 -20.12
N GLU A 366 -8.46 4.20 -21.23
CA GLU A 366 -9.26 5.44 -21.25
C GLU A 366 -10.68 5.23 -20.74
N GLU A 367 -11.32 4.12 -21.09
CA GLU A 367 -12.67 3.78 -20.63
C GLU A 367 -12.72 3.63 -19.12
N ALA A 368 -11.79 2.85 -18.55
CA ALA A 368 -11.67 2.69 -17.10
C ALA A 368 -11.34 4.02 -16.39
N THR A 369 -10.57 4.89 -17.04
CA THR A 369 -10.29 6.23 -16.53
C THR A 369 -11.56 7.08 -16.49
N ALA A 370 -12.34 7.07 -17.57
CA ALA A 370 -13.60 7.83 -17.65
C ALA A 370 -14.66 7.31 -16.66
N GLU A 371 -14.67 6.00 -16.40
CA GLU A 371 -15.52 5.40 -15.35
C GLU A 371 -15.11 5.83 -13.94
N THR A 372 -13.80 6.00 -13.70
CA THR A 372 -13.25 6.28 -12.38
C THR A 372 -13.18 7.78 -12.08
N LEU A 373 -12.91 8.62 -13.08
CA LEU A 373 -12.87 10.08 -12.97
C LEU A 373 -14.11 10.67 -13.63
N ARG A 374 -15.15 10.98 -12.82
CA ARG A 374 -16.42 11.51 -13.30
C ARG A 374 -16.81 12.76 -12.52
N ASP A 375 -17.34 13.77 -13.21
CA ASP A 375 -17.90 14.98 -12.60
C ASP A 375 -16.93 15.71 -11.65
N GLY A 376 -15.61 15.59 -11.92
CA GLY A 376 -14.55 16.17 -11.10
C GLY A 376 -14.25 15.41 -9.81
N TRP A 377 -14.76 14.18 -9.67
CA TRP A 377 -14.51 13.30 -8.53
C TRP A 377 -13.86 11.99 -8.95
N LEU A 378 -12.99 11.49 -8.08
CA LEU A 378 -12.51 10.13 -8.09
C LEU A 378 -13.56 9.23 -7.45
N HIS A 379 -14.12 8.33 -8.23
CA HIS A 379 -14.99 7.24 -7.79
C HIS A 379 -14.11 6.07 -7.33
N THR A 380 -14.03 5.86 -6.02
CA THR A 380 -13.04 4.93 -5.44
C THR A 380 -13.43 3.46 -5.58
N GLY A 381 -14.71 3.19 -5.80
CA GLY A 381 -15.29 1.85 -5.73
C GLY A 381 -15.29 1.27 -4.30
N ASP A 382 -14.96 2.08 -3.29
CA ASP A 382 -15.08 1.73 -1.88
C ASP A 382 -16.39 2.30 -1.31
N ILE A 383 -17.06 1.52 -0.49
CA ILE A 383 -18.26 1.92 0.24
C ILE A 383 -17.86 2.36 1.65
N GLY A 384 -18.41 3.48 2.07
CA GLY A 384 -18.15 4.03 3.39
C GLY A 384 -19.24 4.97 3.88
N ARG A 385 -18.99 5.58 5.03
CA ARG A 385 -19.81 6.67 5.59
C ARG A 385 -18.92 7.69 6.31
N LEU A 386 -19.37 8.93 6.35
CA LEU A 386 -18.76 9.97 7.18
C LEU A 386 -19.55 10.10 8.48
N GLY A 387 -18.86 10.05 9.60
CA GLY A 387 -19.41 10.40 10.90
C GLY A 387 -19.74 11.90 11.01
N ALA A 388 -20.59 12.26 11.95
CA ALA A 388 -20.94 13.66 12.22
C ALA A 388 -19.71 14.50 12.65
N ASP A 389 -18.68 13.85 13.13
CA ASP A 389 -17.37 14.41 13.53
C ASP A 389 -16.34 14.46 12.37
N GLY A 390 -16.75 14.10 11.16
CA GLY A 390 -15.88 14.05 9.97
C GLY A 390 -15.04 12.80 9.84
N GLU A 391 -15.18 11.82 10.74
CA GLU A 391 -14.49 10.54 10.70
C GLU A 391 -14.96 9.68 9.53
N LEU A 392 -14.03 9.13 8.74
CA LEU A 392 -14.36 8.23 7.64
C LEU A 392 -14.33 6.77 8.09
N TYR A 393 -15.43 6.06 7.89
CA TYR A 393 -15.56 4.62 8.14
C TYR A 393 -15.64 3.88 6.82
N ILE A 394 -14.71 2.93 6.61
CA ILE A 394 -14.66 2.11 5.39
C ILE A 394 -15.42 0.81 5.65
N LEU A 395 -16.44 0.54 4.84
CA LEU A 395 -17.27 -0.67 4.96
C LEU A 395 -16.77 -1.79 4.06
N GLY A 396 -16.25 -1.47 2.87
CA GLY A 396 -15.68 -2.46 1.96
C GLY A 396 -15.68 -2.03 0.50
N ARG A 397 -15.29 -2.95 -0.39
CA ARG A 397 -15.33 -2.73 -1.84
C ARG A 397 -16.75 -2.92 -2.39
N GLN A 398 -17.24 -2.02 -3.22
CA GLN A 398 -18.57 -2.08 -3.83
C GLN A 398 -18.84 -3.44 -4.50
N ARG A 399 -17.87 -3.96 -5.26
CA ARG A 399 -17.98 -5.25 -5.95
C ARG A 399 -17.93 -6.47 -5.02
N ALA A 400 -17.45 -6.31 -3.81
CA ALA A 400 -17.35 -7.37 -2.81
C ALA A 400 -18.52 -7.37 -1.82
N MET A 401 -19.37 -6.33 -1.84
CA MET A 401 -20.52 -6.23 -0.95
C MET A 401 -21.50 -7.37 -1.23
N LEU A 402 -22.01 -7.97 -0.15
CA LEU A 402 -22.93 -9.09 -0.18
C LEU A 402 -24.38 -8.59 -0.23
N LYS A 403 -25.22 -9.23 -1.01
CA LYS A 403 -26.63 -8.84 -1.18
C LYS A 403 -27.56 -9.85 -0.53
N ARG A 404 -28.32 -9.43 0.45
CA ARG A 404 -29.29 -10.30 1.13
C ARG A 404 -30.60 -9.58 1.43
N GLY A 405 -31.69 -10.03 0.83
CA GLY A 405 -33.02 -9.50 1.11
C GLY A 405 -33.17 -7.99 0.93
N GLY A 406 -32.48 -7.41 -0.05
CA GLY A 406 -32.42 -5.96 -0.29
C GLY A 406 -31.42 -5.20 0.59
N ALA A 407 -30.79 -5.85 1.58
CA ALA A 407 -29.70 -5.27 2.36
C ALA A 407 -28.35 -5.52 1.68
N VAL A 408 -27.43 -4.57 1.84
CA VAL A 408 -26.05 -4.65 1.39
C VAL A 408 -25.17 -4.81 2.64
N LEU A 409 -24.42 -5.90 2.70
CA LEU A 409 -23.61 -6.28 3.85
C LEU A 409 -22.12 -6.25 3.48
N ALA A 410 -21.30 -5.78 4.39
CA ALA A 410 -19.85 -5.84 4.21
C ALA A 410 -19.32 -7.24 4.56
N PRO A 411 -18.54 -7.91 3.68
CA PRO A 411 -17.89 -9.19 4.01
C PRO A 411 -17.13 -9.13 5.33
N ARG A 412 -16.49 -8.01 5.57
CA ARG A 412 -15.70 -7.73 6.78
C ARG A 412 -16.49 -7.92 8.07
N GLU A 413 -17.74 -7.50 8.15
CA GLU A 413 -18.56 -7.62 9.35
C GLU A 413 -18.75 -9.11 9.73
N LEU A 414 -18.94 -9.98 8.72
CA LEU A 414 -19.02 -11.43 8.92
C LEU A 414 -17.67 -12.05 9.29
N GLU A 415 -16.60 -11.57 8.62
CA GLU A 415 -15.23 -12.06 8.85
C GLU A 415 -14.75 -11.73 10.25
N GLU A 416 -15.02 -10.52 10.74
CA GLU A 416 -14.67 -10.11 12.10
C GLU A 416 -15.48 -10.91 13.15
N ALA A 417 -16.77 -11.08 12.94
CA ALA A 417 -17.59 -11.92 13.82
C ALA A 417 -17.06 -13.36 13.86
N ALA A 418 -16.73 -13.93 12.70
CA ALA A 418 -16.15 -15.28 12.64
C ALA A 418 -14.78 -15.37 13.34
N GLN A 419 -13.94 -14.36 13.21
CA GLN A 419 -12.60 -14.34 13.82
C GLN A 419 -12.62 -14.10 15.34
N ASN A 420 -13.74 -13.67 15.93
CA ASN A 420 -13.91 -13.60 17.38
C ASN A 420 -14.02 -15.00 18.01
N ILE A 421 -14.31 -16.04 17.24
CA ILE A 421 -14.37 -17.41 17.73
C ILE A 421 -12.96 -17.97 17.92
N ALA A 422 -12.69 -18.45 19.14
CA ALA A 422 -11.41 -19.07 19.47
C ALA A 422 -11.12 -20.24 18.53
N GLY A 423 -9.91 -20.26 17.97
CA GLY A 423 -9.50 -21.29 17.01
C GLY A 423 -9.67 -20.90 15.55
N VAL A 424 -10.46 -19.88 15.20
CA VAL A 424 -10.50 -19.33 13.85
C VAL A 424 -9.25 -18.47 13.61
N ARG A 425 -8.47 -18.83 12.61
CA ARG A 425 -7.24 -18.11 12.21
C ARG A 425 -7.51 -17.05 11.18
N ILE A 426 -8.35 -17.34 10.21
CA ILE A 426 -8.74 -16.47 9.11
C ILE A 426 -10.17 -16.81 8.73
N ALA A 427 -10.94 -15.78 8.40
CA ALA A 427 -12.26 -15.89 7.80
C ALA A 427 -12.34 -15.04 6.53
N ALA A 428 -13.14 -15.50 5.58
CA ALA A 428 -13.49 -14.78 4.34
C ALA A 428 -14.96 -15.01 4.01
N ALA A 429 -15.70 -13.94 3.79
CA ALA A 429 -17.12 -14.01 3.44
C ALA A 429 -17.36 -13.68 1.98
N VAL A 430 -18.17 -14.47 1.29
CA VAL A 430 -18.51 -14.27 -0.11
C VAL A 430 -20.01 -14.52 -0.35
N GLY A 431 -20.58 -13.79 -1.31
CA GLY A 431 -21.91 -14.04 -1.85
C GLY A 431 -21.81 -14.90 -3.10
N ILE A 432 -22.53 -16.00 -3.15
CA ILE A 432 -22.70 -16.84 -4.33
C ILE A 432 -24.06 -16.55 -4.92
N SER A 433 -24.10 -16.17 -6.21
CA SER A 433 -25.36 -15.84 -6.88
C SER A 433 -26.24 -17.06 -6.96
N ARG A 434 -27.46 -16.98 -6.45
CA ARG A 434 -28.49 -17.99 -6.68
C ARG A 434 -29.12 -17.74 -8.05
N MET A 435 -29.30 -18.79 -8.82
CA MET A 435 -29.95 -18.71 -10.14
C MET A 435 -31.49 -18.57 -10.04
N ASP A 436 -31.98 -17.99 -8.95
CA ASP A 436 -33.40 -17.72 -8.73
C ASP A 436 -33.73 -16.22 -8.83
N ALA A 437 -35.01 -15.89 -8.97
CA ALA A 437 -35.50 -14.52 -9.14
C ALA A 437 -35.41 -13.67 -7.85
N SER A 438 -34.81 -14.17 -6.75
CA SER A 438 -34.85 -13.52 -5.44
C SER A 438 -33.87 -12.34 -5.28
N MET A 439 -32.95 -12.14 -6.25
CA MET A 439 -31.87 -11.15 -6.16
C MET A 439 -31.04 -11.25 -4.86
N THR A 440 -31.07 -12.41 -4.21
CA THR A 440 -30.42 -12.70 -2.93
C THR A 440 -29.24 -13.63 -3.18
N GLU A 441 -28.07 -13.29 -2.63
CA GLU A 441 -26.91 -14.16 -2.68
C GLU A 441 -26.95 -15.19 -1.54
N GLU A 442 -26.41 -16.38 -1.78
CA GLU A 442 -26.05 -17.32 -0.74
C GLU A 442 -24.80 -16.80 0.00
N ILE A 443 -24.94 -16.50 1.28
CA ILE A 443 -23.82 -15.98 2.09
C ILE A 443 -23.01 -17.14 2.62
N VAL A 444 -21.77 -17.26 2.16
CA VAL A 444 -20.82 -18.30 2.59
C VAL A 444 -19.70 -17.66 3.39
N VAL A 445 -19.45 -18.16 4.60
CA VAL A 445 -18.27 -17.80 5.41
C VAL A 445 -17.29 -18.96 5.37
N ALA A 446 -16.16 -18.77 4.72
CA ALA A 446 -15.04 -19.70 4.68
C ALA A 446 -14.08 -19.39 5.83
N ILE A 447 -13.68 -20.40 6.60
CA ILE A 447 -12.75 -20.24 7.72
C ILE A 447 -11.57 -21.19 7.60
N GLU A 448 -10.38 -20.72 7.97
CA GLU A 448 -9.22 -21.55 8.29
C GLU A 448 -9.08 -21.61 9.82
N ILE A 449 -9.02 -22.81 10.38
CA ILE A 449 -8.91 -23.02 11.84
C ILE A 449 -7.50 -23.45 12.23
N ASP A 450 -7.20 -23.44 13.52
CA ASP A 450 -5.93 -23.95 14.03
C ASP A 450 -5.84 -25.46 13.75
N PRO A 451 -4.76 -25.94 13.10
CA PRO A 451 -4.60 -27.36 12.76
C PRO A 451 -4.63 -28.33 13.95
N LEU A 452 -4.47 -27.81 15.18
CA LEU A 452 -4.55 -28.62 16.40
C LEU A 452 -5.98 -28.86 16.90
N ILE A 453 -6.99 -28.28 16.23
CA ILE A 453 -8.39 -28.42 16.59
C ILE A 453 -9.03 -29.55 15.75
N GLU A 454 -9.52 -30.56 16.41
CA GLU A 454 -10.18 -31.72 15.80
C GLU A 454 -11.68 -31.49 15.54
N GLU A 455 -12.33 -30.61 16.31
CA GLU A 455 -13.79 -30.37 16.29
C GLU A 455 -14.16 -29.24 15.30
N SER A 456 -13.90 -29.41 14.03
CA SER A 456 -14.15 -28.40 12.99
C SER A 456 -15.62 -27.98 12.88
N ASP A 457 -16.57 -28.95 13.05
CA ASP A 457 -18.00 -28.69 12.93
C ASP A 457 -18.53 -27.85 14.11
N ALA A 458 -17.98 -28.03 15.30
CA ALA A 458 -18.33 -27.24 16.47
C ALA A 458 -17.90 -25.78 16.29
N ILE A 459 -16.72 -25.53 15.70
CA ILE A 459 -16.24 -24.19 15.36
C ILE A 459 -17.13 -23.54 14.27
N ALA A 460 -17.49 -24.29 13.24
CA ALA A 460 -18.36 -23.78 12.18
C ALA A 460 -19.74 -23.38 12.75
N ALA A 461 -20.31 -24.18 13.63
CA ALA A 461 -21.57 -23.86 14.32
C ALA A 461 -21.43 -22.62 15.23
N ALA A 462 -20.32 -22.49 15.96
CA ALA A 462 -20.05 -21.32 16.80
C ALA A 462 -19.90 -20.05 15.98
N VAL A 463 -19.25 -20.12 14.81
CA VAL A 463 -19.16 -18.99 13.87
C VAL A 463 -20.54 -18.57 13.38
N ALA A 464 -21.39 -19.52 12.96
CA ALA A 464 -22.75 -19.20 12.52
C ALA A 464 -23.58 -18.51 13.62
N GLN A 465 -23.45 -18.98 14.86
CA GLN A 465 -24.12 -18.38 16.02
C GLN A 465 -23.58 -16.98 16.33
N GLU A 466 -22.28 -16.76 16.26
CA GLU A 466 -21.68 -15.45 16.52
C GLU A 466 -22.07 -14.43 15.45
N VAL A 467 -22.07 -14.82 14.17
CA VAL A 467 -22.57 -13.97 13.08
C VAL A 467 -24.04 -13.62 13.31
N GLN A 468 -24.88 -14.60 13.69
CA GLN A 468 -26.28 -14.35 14.04
C GLN A 468 -26.42 -13.39 15.22
N ARG A 469 -25.61 -13.53 16.24
CA ARG A 469 -25.62 -12.67 17.43
C ARG A 469 -25.24 -11.23 17.11
N VAL A 470 -24.20 -11.03 16.27
CA VAL A 470 -23.64 -9.70 15.95
C VAL A 470 -24.43 -9.00 14.87
N LEU A 471 -24.85 -9.71 13.82
CA LEU A 471 -25.44 -9.13 12.62
C LEU A 471 -26.95 -9.37 12.48
N GLY A 472 -27.54 -10.15 13.40
CA GLY A 472 -28.98 -10.44 13.40
C GLY A 472 -29.42 -11.53 12.40
N PHE A 473 -28.51 -12.14 11.66
CA PHE A 473 -28.78 -13.25 10.73
C PHE A 473 -27.63 -14.26 10.70
N ALA A 474 -27.94 -15.53 10.45
CA ALA A 474 -26.92 -16.55 10.23
C ALA A 474 -26.46 -16.56 8.74
N PRO A 475 -25.19 -16.85 8.45
CA PRO A 475 -24.76 -17.17 7.09
C PRO A 475 -25.46 -18.44 6.61
N ASP A 476 -25.64 -18.56 5.28
CA ASP A 476 -26.27 -19.76 4.70
C ASP A 476 -25.37 -20.99 4.86
N ARG A 477 -24.05 -20.78 4.79
CA ARG A 477 -23.04 -21.83 4.98
C ARG A 477 -21.82 -21.30 5.73
N VAL A 478 -21.27 -22.11 6.61
CA VAL A 478 -19.89 -21.94 7.14
C VAL A 478 -19.10 -23.15 6.68
N ILE A 479 -17.98 -22.91 5.98
CA ILE A 479 -17.11 -23.97 5.47
C ILE A 479 -15.72 -23.88 6.09
N VAL A 480 -15.20 -25.01 6.56
CA VAL A 480 -13.85 -25.10 7.09
C VAL A 480 -12.91 -25.51 5.96
N LEU A 481 -11.95 -24.66 5.64
CA LEU A 481 -10.97 -24.92 4.61
C LEU A 481 -9.61 -25.30 5.21
N PRO A 482 -8.82 -26.13 4.49
CA PRO A 482 -7.44 -26.42 4.89
C PRO A 482 -6.61 -25.14 5.07
N PRO A 483 -5.54 -25.17 5.87
CA PRO A 483 -4.63 -24.05 6.02
C PRO A 483 -4.09 -23.55 4.67
N ARG A 484 -4.14 -22.24 4.46
CA ARG A 484 -3.73 -21.53 3.24
C ARG A 484 -4.63 -21.76 2.01
N ALA A 485 -5.82 -22.33 2.17
CA ALA A 485 -6.78 -22.51 1.08
C ALA A 485 -7.56 -21.24 0.75
N ILE A 486 -7.74 -20.31 1.70
CA ILE A 486 -8.32 -19.00 1.42
C ILE A 486 -7.37 -18.20 0.51
N PRO A 487 -7.78 -17.84 -0.73
CA PRO A 487 -6.91 -17.15 -1.67
C PRO A 487 -6.50 -15.77 -1.15
N ARG A 488 -5.21 -15.44 -1.23
CA ARG A 488 -4.65 -14.16 -0.78
C ARG A 488 -3.67 -13.59 -1.82
N THR A 489 -3.51 -12.28 -1.77
CA THR A 489 -2.42 -11.61 -2.46
C THR A 489 -1.09 -11.90 -1.75
N TYR A 490 0.04 -11.59 -2.41
CA TYR A 490 1.36 -11.66 -1.77
C TYR A 490 1.44 -10.87 -0.45
N ASN A 491 0.71 -9.76 -0.36
CA ASN A 491 0.62 -8.91 0.84
C ASN A 491 -0.43 -9.40 1.86
N GLY A 492 -0.94 -10.62 1.73
CA GLY A 492 -1.86 -11.24 2.68
C GLY A 492 -3.33 -10.84 2.54
N LYS A 493 -3.70 -9.92 1.63
CA LYS A 493 -5.10 -9.51 1.41
C LYS A 493 -5.93 -10.66 0.83
N ILE A 494 -7.14 -10.87 1.36
CA ILE A 494 -8.09 -11.86 0.88
C ILE A 494 -8.54 -11.50 -0.54
N ARG A 495 -8.54 -12.50 -1.42
CA ARG A 495 -9.05 -12.40 -2.79
C ARG A 495 -10.45 -13.00 -2.85
N HIS A 496 -11.45 -12.21 -2.44
CA HIS A 496 -12.85 -12.64 -2.39
C HIS A 496 -13.36 -13.18 -3.72
N ASP A 497 -13.02 -12.53 -4.84
CA ASP A 497 -13.43 -13.01 -6.17
C ASP A 497 -12.86 -14.38 -6.50
N ALA A 498 -11.60 -14.65 -6.15
CA ALA A 498 -10.98 -15.94 -6.39
C ALA A 498 -11.60 -17.04 -5.50
N LEU A 499 -11.93 -16.70 -4.23
CA LEU A 499 -12.63 -17.61 -3.34
C LEU A 499 -14.03 -17.93 -3.88
N ARG A 500 -14.81 -16.91 -4.24
CA ARG A 500 -16.15 -17.07 -4.83
C ARG A 500 -16.13 -17.98 -6.04
N GLN A 501 -15.24 -17.72 -7.03
CA GLN A 501 -15.09 -18.55 -8.23
C GLN A 501 -14.70 -19.99 -7.92
N GLY A 502 -13.88 -20.22 -6.89
CA GLY A 502 -13.54 -21.57 -6.44
C GLY A 502 -14.76 -22.32 -5.93
N LEU A 503 -15.55 -21.69 -5.07
CA LEU A 503 -16.74 -22.28 -4.47
C LEU A 503 -17.89 -22.50 -5.48
N GLU A 504 -18.04 -21.60 -6.45
CA GLU A 504 -19.02 -21.76 -7.54
C GLU A 504 -18.71 -23.00 -8.41
N ARG A 505 -17.42 -23.28 -8.68
CA ARG A 505 -17.00 -24.48 -9.44
C ARG A 505 -17.23 -25.78 -8.67
N GLU A 506 -17.00 -25.78 -7.36
CA GLU A 506 -17.23 -26.95 -6.49
C GLU A 506 -18.73 -27.25 -6.33
N GLY A 507 -19.59 -26.23 -6.35
CA GLY A 507 -21.06 -26.40 -6.26
C GLY A 507 -21.73 -26.87 -7.56
N THR A 508 -21.01 -26.88 -8.68
CA THR A 508 -21.48 -27.36 -10.01
C THR A 508 -21.01 -28.77 -10.35
N SER A 509 -20.25 -29.42 -9.48
CA SER A 509 -19.81 -30.81 -9.58
C SER A 509 -20.66 -31.68 -8.66
#